data_2063632f3ce52d9264adfff5aea6d390
#
_entry.id   2063632f3ce52d9264adfff5aea6d390
#
_cell.length_a   1.000
_cell.length_b   1.000
_cell.length_c   1.000
_cell.angle_alpha   90.00
_cell.angle_beta   90.00
_cell.angle_gamma   90.00
#
_symmetry.space_group_name_H-M   'P 1'
#
loop_
_entity.id
_entity.type
_entity.pdbx_description
1 polymer ?
#
loop_
_entity_poly.entity_id
_entity_poly.type
_entity_poly.pdbx_seq_one_letter_code
_entity_poly.pdbx_strand_id
1 'polypeptide(L)'
;LSRVQQDGSIDVVAELGGGPNGAAIGPDGACYVCNSGGFTWADNDGLLFPESTPDNFEGGRIEKVDLATGEFETLYTECDGNRLSGPNDIVFDASGGFWFTDAGKLWPRKIARGGVYYAKADGSSITEIFYPLDLANGIALSPAEDRVYFAETMNGRIWCYPLSGPGQVDGDIIHGNPENLLHAPGGIRGFDSMAVDSGGHVCQATLFEGGMSVVTPDGELADFISFPDPLVTNICFGGADMSTSYITLSATGQLVRMPWPRPGHRLNFADR
;
A
#
# COMPACT_ATOMS: atom_id res chain seq x y z
N LEU A 1 -14.56 -3.75 -4.78
CA LEU A 1 -14.43 -3.07 -3.49
C LEU A 1 -15.56 -3.53 -2.56
N SER A 2 -15.18 -3.97 -1.35
CA SER A 2 -16.15 -4.48 -0.37
C SER A 2 -16.01 -3.73 0.95
N ARG A 3 -17.12 -3.59 1.67
CA ARG A 3 -17.17 -3.07 3.04
C ARG A 3 -17.40 -4.21 4.00
N VAL A 4 -16.51 -4.36 4.99
CA VAL A 4 -16.70 -5.32 6.09
C VAL A 4 -17.29 -4.59 7.28
N GLN A 5 -18.45 -5.05 7.75
CA GLN A 5 -19.15 -4.48 8.89
C GLN A 5 -18.54 -4.98 10.21
N GLN A 6 -18.88 -4.32 11.33
CA GLN A 6 -18.36 -4.71 12.65
C GLN A 6 -18.79 -6.13 13.08
N ASP A 7 -19.91 -6.63 12.59
CA ASP A 7 -20.40 -7.99 12.83
C ASP A 7 -19.79 -9.04 11.91
N GLY A 8 -18.91 -8.61 10.97
CA GLY A 8 -18.23 -9.45 10.00
C GLY A 8 -19.01 -9.68 8.70
N SER A 9 -20.20 -9.11 8.54
CA SER A 9 -20.91 -9.15 7.26
C SER A 9 -20.16 -8.32 6.21
N ILE A 10 -20.30 -8.72 4.94
CA ILE A 10 -19.58 -8.12 3.81
C ILE A 10 -20.60 -7.61 2.79
N ASP A 11 -20.49 -6.33 2.47
CA ASP A 11 -21.27 -5.68 1.42
C ASP A 11 -20.34 -5.36 0.24
N VAL A 12 -20.72 -5.75 -0.98
CA VAL A 12 -20.05 -5.30 -2.18
C VAL A 12 -20.48 -3.88 -2.50
N VAL A 13 -19.52 -2.95 -2.49
CA VAL A 13 -19.76 -1.52 -2.78
C VAL A 13 -19.69 -1.27 -4.28
N ALA A 14 -18.67 -1.80 -4.96
CA ALA A 14 -18.47 -1.62 -6.40
C ALA A 14 -17.71 -2.78 -7.00
N GLU A 15 -18.07 -3.17 -8.22
CA GLU A 15 -17.38 -4.17 -9.05
C GLU A 15 -16.43 -3.45 -10.02
N LEU A 16 -15.19 -3.23 -9.60
CA LEU A 16 -14.20 -2.44 -10.34
C LEU A 16 -13.52 -3.21 -11.49
N GLY A 17 -13.55 -4.53 -11.42
CA GLY A 17 -12.76 -5.37 -12.32
C GLY A 17 -11.26 -5.21 -12.11
N GLY A 18 -10.43 -5.86 -12.97
CA GLY A 18 -8.97 -5.82 -12.84
C GLY A 18 -8.47 -6.44 -11.53
N GLY A 19 -7.73 -5.68 -10.75
CA GLY A 19 -7.18 -6.09 -9.46
C GLY A 19 -7.12 -4.92 -8.48
N PRO A 20 -8.26 -4.53 -7.88
CA PRO A 20 -8.26 -3.57 -6.78
C PRO A 20 -7.34 -4.04 -5.65
N ASN A 21 -6.50 -3.14 -5.14
CA ASN A 21 -5.51 -3.42 -4.11
C ASN A 21 -5.60 -2.39 -2.99
N GLY A 22 -4.63 -1.51 -2.79
CA GLY A 22 -4.67 -0.49 -1.76
C GLY A 22 -5.81 0.52 -1.97
N ALA A 23 -6.38 0.98 -0.87
CA ALA A 23 -7.48 1.94 -0.89
C ALA A 23 -7.39 2.93 0.28
N ALA A 24 -7.76 4.18 0.04
CA ALA A 24 -7.81 5.22 1.06
C ALA A 24 -9.01 6.15 0.85
N ILE A 25 -9.54 6.71 1.95
CA ILE A 25 -10.58 7.72 1.91
C ILE A 25 -9.95 9.08 1.60
N GLY A 26 -10.49 9.77 0.62
CA GLY A 26 -10.02 11.08 0.21
C GLY A 26 -10.74 12.26 0.87
N PRO A 27 -10.31 13.50 0.56
CA PRO A 27 -10.85 14.71 1.18
C PRO A 27 -12.33 14.97 0.91
N ASP A 28 -12.90 14.37 -0.11
CA ASP A 28 -14.29 14.45 -0.51
C ASP A 28 -15.16 13.28 0.03
N GLY A 29 -14.57 12.37 0.83
CA GLY A 29 -15.23 11.20 1.39
C GLY A 29 -15.37 10.02 0.43
N ALA A 30 -14.88 10.15 -0.82
CA ALA A 30 -14.81 9.02 -1.76
C ALA A 30 -13.65 8.08 -1.41
N CYS A 31 -13.72 6.84 -1.87
CA CYS A 31 -12.65 5.87 -1.74
C CYS A 31 -11.79 5.87 -3.01
N TYR A 32 -10.50 6.11 -2.85
CA TYR A 32 -9.51 6.06 -3.94
C TYR A 32 -8.84 4.70 -3.92
N VAL A 33 -8.82 4.02 -5.06
CA VAL A 33 -8.39 2.63 -5.18
C VAL A 33 -7.24 2.51 -6.17
N CYS A 34 -6.14 1.94 -5.73
CA CYS A 34 -5.08 1.46 -6.60
C CYS A 34 -5.55 0.16 -7.28
N ASN A 35 -5.80 0.20 -8.58
CA ASN A 35 -6.17 -0.99 -9.33
C ASN A 35 -4.97 -1.48 -10.15
N SER A 36 -4.43 -2.61 -9.73
CA SER A 36 -3.23 -3.20 -10.34
C SER A 36 -3.47 -3.88 -11.69
N GLY A 37 -4.72 -3.94 -12.16
CA GLY A 37 -5.08 -4.69 -13.37
C GLY A 37 -5.15 -6.20 -13.21
N GLY A 38 -4.89 -6.73 -12.02
CA GLY A 38 -5.08 -8.13 -11.65
C GLY A 38 -3.84 -9.02 -11.75
N PHE A 39 -4.02 -10.26 -11.27
CA PHE A 39 -3.04 -11.35 -11.28
C PHE A 39 -3.71 -12.65 -11.73
N THR A 40 -2.93 -13.59 -12.28
CA THR A 40 -3.28 -15.02 -12.25
C THR A 40 -2.92 -15.56 -10.88
N TRP A 41 -3.61 -16.62 -10.44
CA TRP A 41 -3.45 -17.19 -9.11
C TRP A 41 -3.11 -18.66 -9.21
N ALA A 42 -2.13 -19.09 -8.42
CA ALA A 42 -1.80 -20.48 -8.19
C ALA A 42 -2.43 -20.96 -6.88
N ASP A 43 -3.09 -22.11 -6.91
CA ASP A 43 -3.58 -22.79 -5.71
C ASP A 43 -2.56 -23.87 -5.31
N ASN A 44 -1.99 -23.74 -4.11
CA ASN A 44 -1.07 -24.69 -3.52
C ASN A 44 -1.70 -25.25 -2.22
N ASP A 45 -2.39 -26.37 -2.31
CA ASP A 45 -3.05 -27.05 -1.18
C ASP A 45 -4.04 -26.12 -0.42
N GLY A 46 -4.82 -25.32 -1.16
CA GLY A 46 -5.81 -24.39 -0.62
C GLY A 46 -5.25 -23.03 -0.21
N LEU A 47 -3.97 -22.75 -0.43
CA LEU A 47 -3.36 -21.44 -0.28
C LEU A 47 -3.21 -20.77 -1.65
N LEU A 48 -3.73 -19.56 -1.79
CA LEU A 48 -3.70 -18.79 -3.03
C LEU A 48 -2.47 -17.88 -3.09
N PHE A 49 -1.71 -18.00 -4.18
CA PHE A 49 -0.54 -17.15 -4.44
C PHE A 49 -0.69 -16.38 -5.75
N PRO A 50 -0.33 -15.08 -5.80
CA PRO A 50 -0.24 -14.36 -7.07
C PRO A 50 0.91 -14.95 -7.90
N GLU A 51 0.66 -15.24 -9.19
CA GLU A 51 1.60 -15.93 -10.05
C GLU A 51 2.16 -15.03 -11.16
N SER A 52 1.27 -14.43 -11.95
CA SER A 52 1.65 -13.68 -13.15
C SER A 52 0.62 -12.60 -13.49
N THR A 53 0.93 -11.80 -14.49
CA THR A 53 -0.01 -10.87 -15.10
C THR A 53 -0.96 -11.62 -16.02
N PRO A 54 -2.29 -11.39 -15.94
CA PRO A 54 -3.26 -12.07 -16.80
C PRO A 54 -3.15 -11.63 -18.27
N ASP A 55 -3.56 -12.50 -19.21
CA ASP A 55 -3.48 -12.23 -20.65
C ASP A 55 -4.34 -11.05 -21.09
N ASN A 56 -5.42 -10.76 -20.36
CA ASN A 56 -6.32 -9.63 -20.60
C ASN A 56 -5.94 -8.36 -19.85
N PHE A 57 -4.69 -8.23 -19.43
CA PHE A 57 -4.20 -7.05 -18.73
C PHE A 57 -4.25 -5.79 -19.60
N GLU A 58 -4.97 -4.78 -19.17
CA GLU A 58 -5.18 -3.50 -19.87
C GLU A 58 -4.39 -2.32 -19.31
N GLY A 59 -3.62 -2.54 -18.23
CA GLY A 59 -2.88 -1.52 -17.50
C GLY A 59 -3.39 -1.34 -16.07
N GLY A 60 -2.57 -0.66 -15.27
CA GLY A 60 -2.93 -0.20 -13.94
C GLY A 60 -3.66 1.14 -13.99
N ARG A 61 -4.39 1.47 -12.93
CA ARG A 61 -5.13 2.74 -12.83
C ARG A 61 -5.43 3.13 -11.39
N ILE A 62 -5.70 4.39 -11.18
CA ILE A 62 -6.30 4.90 -9.94
C ILE A 62 -7.78 5.17 -10.20
N GLU A 63 -8.63 4.60 -9.38
CA GLU A 63 -10.08 4.74 -9.45
C GLU A 63 -10.61 5.48 -8.22
N LYS A 64 -11.65 6.30 -8.42
CA LYS A 64 -12.36 7.00 -7.37
C LYS A 64 -13.78 6.46 -7.30
N VAL A 65 -14.20 6.01 -6.12
CA VAL A 65 -15.47 5.32 -5.87
C VAL A 65 -16.32 6.12 -4.89
N ASP A 66 -17.54 6.44 -5.26
CA ASP A 66 -18.57 6.94 -4.34
C ASP A 66 -19.06 5.77 -3.47
N LEU A 67 -18.81 5.85 -2.17
CA LEU A 67 -19.15 4.78 -1.24
C LEU A 67 -20.64 4.64 -0.94
N ALA A 68 -21.46 5.63 -1.31
CA ALA A 68 -22.90 5.59 -1.12
C ALA A 68 -23.63 4.96 -2.32
N THR A 69 -23.14 5.22 -3.53
CA THR A 69 -23.79 4.76 -4.78
C THR A 69 -23.09 3.57 -5.41
N GLY A 70 -21.77 3.39 -5.15
CA GLY A 70 -20.93 2.42 -5.82
C GLY A 70 -20.49 2.87 -7.23
N GLU A 71 -20.89 4.05 -7.67
CA GLU A 71 -20.40 4.63 -8.93
C GLU A 71 -18.92 4.95 -8.82
N PHE A 72 -18.17 4.76 -9.91
CA PHE A 72 -16.75 5.03 -9.92
C PHE A 72 -16.28 5.60 -11.25
N GLU A 73 -15.15 6.30 -11.20
CA GLU A 73 -14.44 6.86 -12.34
C GLU A 73 -12.95 6.54 -12.27
N THR A 74 -12.31 6.47 -13.43
CA THR A 74 -10.85 6.35 -13.51
C THR A 74 -10.23 7.74 -13.51
N LEU A 75 -9.35 8.02 -12.54
CA LEU A 75 -8.65 9.32 -12.43
C LEU A 75 -7.34 9.33 -13.20
N TYR A 76 -6.53 8.27 -13.06
CA TYR A 76 -5.19 8.20 -13.65
C TYR A 76 -4.94 6.82 -14.25
N THR A 77 -4.37 6.80 -15.46
CA THR A 77 -3.90 5.59 -16.15
C THR A 77 -2.44 5.68 -16.58
N GLU A 78 -1.87 6.89 -16.52
CA GLU A 78 -0.50 7.17 -16.96
C GLU A 78 0.09 8.37 -16.22
N CYS A 79 1.43 8.50 -16.26
CA CYS A 79 2.19 9.67 -15.85
C CYS A 79 3.19 10.01 -16.96
N ASP A 80 3.17 11.25 -17.46
CA ASP A 80 4.06 11.74 -18.54
C ASP A 80 4.12 10.81 -19.77
N GLY A 81 2.97 10.24 -20.16
CA GLY A 81 2.83 9.33 -21.30
C GLY A 81 3.27 7.89 -21.01
N ASN A 82 3.70 7.58 -19.80
CA ASN A 82 4.03 6.23 -19.34
C ASN A 82 2.84 5.62 -18.62
N ARG A 83 2.32 4.49 -19.10
CA ARG A 83 1.19 3.81 -18.45
C ARG A 83 1.57 3.31 -17.07
N LEU A 84 0.66 3.49 -16.10
CA LEU A 84 0.72 2.82 -14.82
C LEU A 84 0.63 1.30 -15.03
N SER A 85 1.48 0.55 -14.33
CA SER A 85 1.58 -0.90 -14.51
C SER A 85 0.80 -1.66 -13.45
N GLY A 86 1.06 -1.39 -12.20
CA GLY A 86 0.42 -2.09 -11.08
C GLY A 86 0.30 -1.22 -9.84
N PRO A 87 -0.51 -0.12 -9.85
CA PRO A 87 -0.78 0.64 -8.64
C PRO A 87 -1.12 -0.28 -7.48
N ASN A 88 -0.48 -0.05 -6.33
CA ASN A 88 -0.50 -1.00 -5.23
C ASN A 88 -1.06 -0.40 -3.94
N ASP A 89 -0.37 0.53 -3.30
CA ASP A 89 -0.78 1.10 -2.02
C ASP A 89 -0.87 2.62 -2.09
N ILE A 90 -1.64 3.25 -1.17
CA ILE A 90 -2.01 4.66 -1.25
C ILE A 90 -2.18 5.29 0.13
N VAL A 91 -1.70 6.53 0.28
CA VAL A 91 -1.90 7.35 1.48
C VAL A 91 -2.11 8.83 1.13
N PHE A 92 -3.12 9.46 1.73
CA PHE A 92 -3.39 10.89 1.58
C PHE A 92 -2.57 11.73 2.56
N ASP A 93 -2.05 12.87 2.12
CA ASP A 93 -1.52 13.91 3.00
C ASP A 93 -2.61 14.92 3.42
N ALA A 94 -2.31 15.78 4.39
CA ALA A 94 -3.23 16.77 4.92
C ALA A 94 -3.65 17.84 3.89
N SER A 95 -2.90 18.01 2.80
CA SER A 95 -3.24 18.94 1.71
C SER A 95 -4.34 18.43 0.79
N GLY A 96 -4.66 17.11 0.88
CA GLY A 96 -5.63 16.43 0.03
C GLY A 96 -5.04 15.86 -1.26
N GLY A 97 -3.73 15.88 -1.42
CA GLY A 97 -3.02 15.04 -2.39
C GLY A 97 -2.73 13.66 -1.84
N PHE A 98 -2.30 12.73 -2.69
CA PHE A 98 -1.98 11.39 -2.27
C PHE A 98 -0.70 10.84 -2.90
N TRP A 99 0.02 10.10 -2.08
CA TRP A 99 1.15 9.28 -2.48
C TRP A 99 0.66 7.88 -2.80
N PHE A 100 1.20 7.28 -3.84
CA PHE A 100 0.93 5.87 -4.14
C PHE A 100 2.14 5.17 -4.74
N THR A 101 2.16 3.86 -4.58
CA THR A 101 3.14 3.00 -5.22
C THR A 101 2.56 2.32 -6.44
N ASP A 102 3.41 2.07 -7.42
CA ASP A 102 3.16 1.15 -8.53
C ASP A 102 4.17 -0.01 -8.39
N ALA A 103 3.67 -1.21 -8.22
CA ALA A 103 4.52 -2.39 -8.05
C ALA A 103 5.09 -2.91 -9.38
N GLY A 104 4.66 -2.33 -10.49
CA GLY A 104 4.97 -2.90 -11.79
C GLY A 104 4.19 -4.17 -12.08
N LYS A 105 4.67 -4.98 -13.04
CA LYS A 105 4.06 -6.24 -13.45
C LYS A 105 5.09 -7.30 -13.80
N LEU A 106 4.74 -8.54 -13.51
CA LEU A 106 5.56 -9.71 -13.77
C LEU A 106 4.90 -10.60 -14.80
N TRP A 107 5.67 -11.03 -15.80
CA TRP A 107 5.35 -12.10 -16.75
C TRP A 107 6.45 -13.15 -16.70
N PRO A 108 6.27 -14.36 -17.20
CA PRO A 108 7.26 -15.43 -17.11
C PRO A 108 8.66 -15.06 -17.63
N ARG A 109 8.76 -14.10 -18.56
CA ARG A 109 10.03 -13.67 -19.17
C ARG A 109 10.17 -12.16 -19.32
N LYS A 110 9.34 -11.37 -18.63
CA LYS A 110 9.34 -9.91 -18.71
C LYS A 110 8.95 -9.31 -17.37
N ILE A 111 9.57 -8.20 -17.01
CA ILE A 111 9.24 -7.38 -15.84
C ILE A 111 8.98 -5.95 -16.33
N ALA A 112 7.83 -5.38 -15.95
CA ALA A 112 7.64 -3.93 -15.94
C ALA A 112 7.96 -3.43 -14.53
N ARG A 113 8.86 -2.46 -14.43
CA ARG A 113 9.20 -1.79 -13.19
C ARG A 113 8.07 -0.84 -12.78
N GLY A 114 7.97 -0.58 -11.51
CA GLY A 114 7.07 0.41 -10.96
C GLY A 114 7.82 1.57 -10.32
N GLY A 115 7.13 2.35 -9.49
CA GLY A 115 7.68 3.53 -8.86
C GLY A 115 6.82 4.06 -7.71
N VAL A 116 7.20 5.24 -7.22
CA VAL A 116 6.42 6.04 -6.28
C VAL A 116 5.95 7.30 -6.98
N TYR A 117 4.70 7.64 -6.80
CA TYR A 117 4.02 8.76 -7.43
C TYR A 117 3.32 9.64 -6.41
N TYR A 118 3.12 10.89 -6.78
CA TYR A 118 2.24 11.82 -6.07
C TYR A 118 1.19 12.36 -7.01
N ALA A 119 -0.08 12.39 -6.58
CA ALA A 119 -1.18 12.84 -7.41
C ALA A 119 -2.21 13.66 -6.63
N LYS A 120 -2.99 14.46 -7.36
CA LYS A 120 -4.10 15.23 -6.79
C LYS A 120 -5.41 14.48 -6.88
N ALA A 121 -6.24 14.62 -5.84
CA ALA A 121 -7.54 13.97 -5.74
C ALA A 121 -8.55 14.39 -6.83
N ASP A 122 -8.33 15.56 -7.44
CA ASP A 122 -9.19 16.08 -8.50
C ASP A 122 -8.81 15.64 -9.93
N GLY A 123 -7.80 14.77 -10.07
CA GLY A 123 -7.35 14.29 -11.37
C GLY A 123 -6.46 15.27 -12.15
N SER A 124 -6.12 16.44 -11.58
CA SER A 124 -5.47 17.54 -12.32
C SER A 124 -3.97 17.35 -12.54
N SER A 125 -3.29 16.55 -11.70
CA SER A 125 -1.85 16.30 -11.85
C SER A 125 -1.41 15.01 -11.18
N ILE A 126 -0.43 14.36 -11.80
CA ILE A 126 0.34 13.23 -11.28
C ILE A 126 1.81 13.47 -11.59
N THR A 127 2.68 13.11 -10.66
CA THR A 127 4.13 13.26 -10.77
C THR A 127 4.81 11.96 -10.36
N GLU A 128 5.77 11.50 -11.16
CA GLU A 128 6.66 10.39 -10.80
C GLU A 128 7.76 10.92 -9.87
N ILE A 129 7.87 10.35 -8.67
CA ILE A 129 8.84 10.77 -7.67
C ILE A 129 10.08 9.87 -7.70
N PHE A 130 9.87 8.54 -7.73
CA PHE A 130 10.93 7.55 -7.81
C PHE A 130 10.61 6.52 -8.88
N TYR A 131 11.55 6.30 -9.81
CA TYR A 131 11.50 5.25 -10.83
C TYR A 131 12.94 4.94 -11.31
N PRO A 132 13.32 3.69 -11.62
CA PRO A 132 12.54 2.47 -11.45
C PRO A 132 12.72 1.85 -10.06
N LEU A 133 11.69 1.15 -9.57
CA LEU A 133 11.71 0.40 -8.32
C LEU A 133 11.40 -1.09 -8.52
N ASP A 134 11.89 -1.93 -7.59
CA ASP A 134 11.68 -3.38 -7.59
C ASP A 134 10.45 -3.78 -6.76
N LEU A 135 9.27 -3.80 -7.39
CA LEU A 135 8.00 -4.08 -6.74
C LEU A 135 7.75 -3.12 -5.55
N ALA A 136 7.65 -1.82 -5.84
CA ALA A 136 7.24 -0.84 -4.86
C ALA A 136 5.84 -1.21 -4.34
N ASN A 137 5.70 -1.33 -3.01
CA ASN A 137 4.52 -1.88 -2.38
C ASN A 137 3.99 -0.92 -1.30
N GLY A 138 4.04 -1.28 -0.02
CA GLY A 138 3.54 -0.43 1.04
C GLY A 138 4.06 1.00 0.99
N ILE A 139 3.19 1.97 1.29
CA ILE A 139 3.52 3.38 1.39
C ILE A 139 2.80 4.01 2.59
N ALA A 140 3.50 4.86 3.34
CA ALA A 140 2.93 5.56 4.49
C ALA A 140 3.62 6.90 4.71
N LEU A 141 2.96 7.80 5.45
CA LEU A 141 3.54 9.05 5.93
C LEU A 141 3.85 8.94 7.42
N SER A 142 4.88 9.67 7.88
CA SER A 142 5.12 9.87 9.30
C SER A 142 3.95 10.65 9.93
N PRO A 143 3.74 10.55 11.26
CA PRO A 143 2.67 11.29 11.93
C PRO A 143 2.75 12.82 11.76
N ALA A 144 3.94 13.35 11.51
CA ALA A 144 4.17 14.77 11.24
C ALA A 144 4.11 15.12 9.73
N GLU A 145 3.94 14.12 8.87
CA GLU A 145 4.01 14.24 7.40
C GLU A 145 5.31 14.88 6.88
N ASP A 146 6.37 14.76 7.66
CA ASP A 146 7.71 15.24 7.29
C ASP A 146 8.57 14.15 6.63
N ARG A 147 8.04 12.92 6.52
CA ARG A 147 8.69 11.76 5.88
C ARG A 147 7.69 10.90 5.14
N VAL A 148 8.13 10.34 4.01
CA VAL A 148 7.44 9.25 3.30
C VAL A 148 8.23 7.98 3.47
N TYR A 149 7.53 6.89 3.82
CA TYR A 149 8.05 5.53 3.87
C TYR A 149 7.49 4.74 2.71
N PHE A 150 8.31 3.91 2.07
CA PHE A 150 7.82 2.91 1.13
C PHE A 150 8.67 1.64 1.16
N ALA A 151 8.05 0.53 0.79
CA ALA A 151 8.69 -0.77 0.74
C ALA A 151 8.98 -1.22 -0.69
N GLU A 152 10.07 -1.95 -0.88
CA GLU A 152 10.33 -2.76 -2.07
C GLU A 152 10.26 -4.24 -1.70
N THR A 153 9.30 -4.97 -2.29
CA THR A 153 9.00 -6.35 -1.90
C THR A 153 10.17 -7.29 -2.13
N MET A 154 10.74 -7.29 -3.34
CA MET A 154 11.68 -8.35 -3.74
C MET A 154 13.05 -8.25 -3.08
N ASN A 155 13.46 -7.06 -2.71
CA ASN A 155 14.75 -6.86 -2.04
C ASN A 155 14.61 -6.67 -0.51
N GLY A 156 13.38 -6.69 0.02
CA GLY A 156 13.08 -6.63 1.46
C GLY A 156 13.62 -5.36 2.12
N ARG A 157 13.31 -4.20 1.53
CA ARG A 157 13.79 -2.91 2.02
C ARG A 157 12.64 -1.98 2.35
N ILE A 158 12.79 -1.22 3.43
CA ILE A 158 11.95 -0.07 3.76
C ILE A 158 12.79 1.18 3.59
N TRP A 159 12.34 2.10 2.77
CA TRP A 159 12.95 3.39 2.53
C TRP A 159 12.23 4.48 3.29
N CYS A 160 12.95 5.53 3.68
CA CYS A 160 12.45 6.71 4.39
C CYS A 160 13.08 7.96 3.78
N TYR A 161 12.25 8.81 3.20
CA TYR A 161 12.72 10.06 2.62
C TYR A 161 12.08 11.25 3.31
N PRO A 162 12.87 12.29 3.67
CA PRO A 162 12.34 13.53 4.22
C PRO A 162 11.53 14.29 3.17
N LEU A 163 10.47 14.97 3.61
CA LEU A 163 9.60 15.77 2.76
C LEU A 163 9.80 17.26 3.03
N SER A 164 9.88 18.05 1.97
CA SER A 164 9.86 19.52 2.03
C SER A 164 8.47 20.12 1.80
N GLY A 165 7.50 19.28 1.42
CA GLY A 165 6.10 19.65 1.20
C GLY A 165 5.31 18.56 0.48
N PRO A 166 4.03 18.80 0.18
CA PRO A 166 3.18 17.87 -0.54
C PRO A 166 3.78 17.46 -1.89
N GLY A 167 4.03 16.16 -2.08
CA GLY A 167 4.63 15.62 -3.28
C GLY A 167 6.09 16.00 -3.51
N GLN A 168 6.79 16.52 -2.50
CA GLN A 168 8.16 16.99 -2.62
C GLN A 168 9.07 16.30 -1.60
N VAL A 169 10.01 15.53 -2.11
CA VAL A 169 11.10 14.96 -1.31
C VAL A 169 12.20 16.02 -1.14
N ASP A 170 12.76 16.12 0.06
CA ASP A 170 13.86 17.03 0.36
C ASP A 170 15.21 16.47 -0.14
N GLY A 171 16.03 17.34 -0.75
CA GLY A 171 17.36 17.00 -1.25
C GLY A 171 17.38 16.35 -2.65
N ASP A 172 18.56 15.82 -3.01
CA ASP A 172 18.76 15.13 -4.31
C ASP A 172 18.00 13.80 -4.33
N ILE A 173 17.07 13.67 -5.25
CA ILE A 173 16.24 12.47 -5.43
C ILE A 173 17.07 11.40 -6.16
N ILE A 174 18.02 10.80 -5.45
CA ILE A 174 18.70 9.60 -5.91
C ILE A 174 18.17 8.43 -5.10
N HIS A 175 17.33 7.60 -5.73
CA HIS A 175 16.89 6.37 -5.10
C HIS A 175 18.09 5.44 -4.85
N GLY A 176 18.10 4.79 -3.68
CA GLY A 176 19.16 3.86 -3.29
C GLY A 176 20.30 4.49 -2.48
N ASN A 177 20.22 5.77 -2.10
CA ASN A 177 21.13 6.33 -1.12
C ASN A 177 20.98 5.59 0.23
N PRO A 178 22.06 4.98 0.77
CA PRO A 178 22.03 4.26 2.05
C PRO A 178 21.52 5.07 3.24
N GLU A 179 21.64 6.39 3.22
CA GLU A 179 21.15 7.27 4.28
C GLU A 179 19.61 7.28 4.38
N ASN A 180 18.94 6.92 3.29
CA ASN A 180 17.48 6.82 3.22
C ASN A 180 16.97 5.38 3.43
N LEU A 181 17.85 4.41 3.63
CA LEU A 181 17.47 3.05 3.97
C LEU A 181 17.08 2.97 5.44
N LEU A 182 15.79 2.86 5.73
CA LEU A 182 15.31 2.73 7.10
C LEU A 182 15.59 1.33 7.66
N HIS A 183 15.23 0.28 6.90
CA HIS A 183 15.35 -1.09 7.38
C HIS A 183 15.58 -2.07 6.23
N ALA A 184 16.49 -3.03 6.45
CA ALA A 184 16.78 -4.14 5.55
C ALA A 184 17.19 -5.35 6.37
N PRO A 185 16.27 -6.24 6.72
CA PRO A 185 16.60 -7.47 7.44
C PRO A 185 17.41 -8.41 6.56
N GLY A 186 18.22 -9.26 7.19
CA GLY A 186 18.88 -10.35 6.48
C GLY A 186 17.89 -11.45 6.06
N GLY A 187 18.32 -12.29 5.11
CA GLY A 187 17.52 -13.44 4.64
C GLY A 187 16.56 -13.10 3.50
N ILE A 188 15.60 -14.01 3.24
CA ILE A 188 14.57 -13.83 2.22
C ILE A 188 13.31 -13.33 2.92
N ARG A 189 13.01 -12.06 2.75
CA ARG A 189 11.80 -11.42 3.26
C ARG A 189 11.20 -10.54 2.17
N GLY A 190 9.91 -10.72 1.90
CA GLY A 190 9.15 -9.83 1.06
C GLY A 190 8.37 -8.83 1.92
N PHE A 191 8.49 -7.55 1.65
CA PHE A 191 7.67 -6.54 2.30
C PHE A 191 6.47 -6.17 1.42
N ASP A 192 5.28 -6.20 2.03
CA ASP A 192 4.02 -5.84 1.38
C ASP A 192 3.55 -4.46 1.86
N SER A 193 2.27 -4.22 2.05
CA SER A 193 1.74 -2.94 2.52
C SER A 193 2.11 -2.63 3.97
N MET A 194 1.97 -1.39 4.38
CA MET A 194 2.35 -0.92 5.72
C MET A 194 1.37 0.12 6.28
N ALA A 195 1.41 0.29 7.59
CA ALA A 195 0.85 1.45 8.28
C ALA A 195 1.83 1.96 9.34
N VAL A 196 1.60 3.18 9.83
CA VAL A 196 2.42 3.78 10.90
C VAL A 196 1.60 3.90 12.17
N ASP A 197 2.19 3.58 13.32
CA ASP A 197 1.57 3.82 14.63
C ASP A 197 1.79 5.26 15.11
N SER A 198 1.11 5.67 16.17
CA SER A 198 1.20 7.03 16.73
C SER A 198 2.57 7.37 17.29
N GLY A 199 3.42 6.38 17.53
CA GLY A 199 4.83 6.54 17.94
C GLY A 199 5.79 6.63 16.76
N GLY A 200 5.28 6.56 15.52
CA GLY A 200 6.09 6.61 14.32
C GLY A 200 6.73 5.28 13.92
N HIS A 201 6.34 4.16 14.54
CA HIS A 201 6.82 2.84 14.11
C HIS A 201 6.14 2.44 12.81
N VAL A 202 6.91 1.93 11.87
CA VAL A 202 6.39 1.33 10.64
C VAL A 202 5.97 -0.12 10.94
N CYS A 203 4.67 -0.39 10.82
CA CYS A 203 4.10 -1.73 10.93
C CYS A 203 4.04 -2.33 9.53
N GLN A 204 5.01 -3.16 9.19
CA GLN A 204 5.27 -3.67 7.84
C GLN A 204 4.78 -5.10 7.70
N ALA A 205 3.84 -5.33 6.80
CA ALA A 205 3.42 -6.68 6.44
C ALA A 205 4.57 -7.43 5.76
N THR A 206 4.85 -8.64 6.27
CA THR A 206 6.03 -9.43 5.91
C THR A 206 5.59 -10.77 5.34
N LEU A 207 5.84 -10.95 4.06
CA LEU A 207 5.54 -12.15 3.29
C LEU A 207 6.53 -13.28 3.62
N PHE A 208 6.12 -14.50 3.32
CA PHE A 208 6.86 -15.76 3.46
C PHE A 208 7.11 -16.19 4.90
N GLU A 209 7.58 -15.30 5.76
CA GLU A 209 7.65 -15.54 7.21
C GLU A 209 6.25 -15.48 7.87
N GLY A 210 5.29 -14.81 7.21
CA GLY A 210 3.91 -14.74 7.67
C GLY A 210 3.76 -13.92 8.94
N GLY A 211 4.01 -12.61 8.87
CA GLY A 211 3.95 -11.77 10.07
C GLY A 211 3.93 -10.28 9.81
N MET A 212 3.96 -9.55 10.91
CA MET A 212 4.06 -8.10 10.93
C MET A 212 5.37 -7.68 11.60
N SER A 213 6.29 -7.10 10.83
CA SER A 213 7.50 -6.48 11.34
C SER A 213 7.19 -5.09 11.87
N VAL A 214 7.53 -4.80 13.12
CA VAL A 214 7.38 -3.46 13.71
C VAL A 214 8.76 -2.81 13.77
N VAL A 215 8.97 -1.79 12.94
CA VAL A 215 10.26 -1.10 12.80
C VAL A 215 10.18 0.27 13.46
N THR A 216 11.15 0.59 14.30
CA THR A 216 11.24 1.90 14.96
C THR A 216 11.53 3.03 13.97
N PRO A 217 11.30 4.31 14.34
CA PRO A 217 11.70 5.45 13.51
C PRO A 217 13.20 5.49 13.18
N ASP A 218 14.04 4.80 13.98
CA ASP A 218 15.49 4.71 13.78
C ASP A 218 15.91 3.47 12.97
N GLY A 219 14.94 2.66 12.51
CA GLY A 219 15.18 1.51 11.63
C GLY A 219 15.43 0.17 12.34
N GLU A 220 15.33 0.12 13.66
CA GLU A 220 15.50 -1.11 14.43
C GLU A 220 14.23 -1.97 14.42
N LEU A 221 14.36 -3.29 14.32
CA LEU A 221 13.22 -4.20 14.50
C LEU A 221 12.83 -4.25 15.97
N ALA A 222 11.71 -3.63 16.32
CA ALA A 222 11.19 -3.61 17.68
C ALA A 222 10.42 -4.87 18.05
N ASP A 223 9.68 -5.46 17.07
CA ASP A 223 8.84 -6.64 17.28
C ASP A 223 8.55 -7.36 15.97
N PHE A 224 8.20 -8.65 16.06
CA PHE A 224 7.67 -9.44 14.94
C PHE A 224 6.49 -10.28 15.44
N ILE A 225 5.30 -9.98 14.89
CA ILE A 225 4.05 -10.65 15.26
C ILE A 225 3.69 -11.65 14.17
N SER A 226 3.78 -12.95 14.48
CA SER A 226 3.52 -14.04 13.52
C SER A 226 2.02 -14.31 13.37
N PHE A 227 1.62 -14.69 12.15
CA PHE A 227 0.28 -15.13 11.78
C PHE A 227 0.34 -16.53 11.11
N PRO A 228 -0.75 -17.29 11.14
CA PRO A 228 -0.81 -18.61 10.53
C PRO A 228 -1.05 -18.57 9.00
N ASP A 229 -0.54 -17.54 8.32
CA ASP A 229 -0.67 -17.32 6.89
C ASP A 229 0.67 -16.80 6.34
N PRO A 230 1.25 -17.43 5.31
CA PRO A 230 2.53 -16.99 4.75
C PRO A 230 2.47 -15.65 4.02
N LEU A 231 1.27 -15.18 3.66
CA LEU A 231 1.05 -13.92 2.94
C LEU A 231 0.24 -12.96 3.80
N VAL A 232 0.87 -12.41 4.85
CA VAL A 232 0.36 -11.25 5.57
C VAL A 232 0.63 -10.03 4.69
N THR A 233 -0.42 -9.36 4.20
CA THR A 233 -0.27 -8.42 3.09
C THR A 233 -0.54 -6.96 3.46
N ASN A 234 -1.40 -6.68 4.43
CA ASN A 234 -1.69 -5.30 4.80
C ASN A 234 -2.14 -5.18 6.26
N ILE A 235 -2.05 -3.97 6.80
CA ILE A 235 -2.55 -3.58 8.12
C ILE A 235 -3.15 -2.18 8.06
N CYS A 236 -4.26 -1.98 8.75
CA CYS A 236 -4.75 -0.64 9.08
C CYS A 236 -5.23 -0.60 10.54
N PHE A 237 -5.40 0.60 11.07
CA PHE A 237 -5.81 0.83 12.44
C PHE A 237 -7.20 1.46 12.50
N GLY A 238 -7.93 1.14 13.57
CA GLY A 238 -9.26 1.68 13.81
C GLY A 238 -9.70 1.53 15.27
N GLY A 239 -11.00 1.72 15.46
CA GLY A 239 -11.58 1.84 16.80
C GLY A 239 -11.48 3.29 17.31
N ALA A 240 -12.22 3.61 18.38
CA ALA A 240 -12.29 4.97 18.91
C ALA A 240 -10.93 5.52 19.36
N ASP A 241 -10.05 4.63 19.84
CA ASP A 241 -8.71 4.92 20.36
C ASP A 241 -7.60 4.47 19.40
N MET A 242 -7.94 4.02 18.18
CA MET A 242 -6.99 3.50 17.18
C MET A 242 -6.17 2.29 17.64
N SER A 243 -6.59 1.58 18.70
CA SER A 243 -5.86 0.41 19.24
C SER A 243 -6.29 -0.92 18.64
N THR A 244 -7.16 -0.92 17.65
CA THR A 244 -7.54 -2.14 16.92
C THR A 244 -6.81 -2.16 15.57
N SER A 245 -6.03 -3.21 15.32
CA SER A 245 -5.49 -3.48 13.99
C SER A 245 -6.43 -4.40 13.20
N TYR A 246 -6.52 -4.16 11.90
CA TYR A 246 -7.17 -5.00 10.90
C TYR A 246 -6.11 -5.44 9.90
N ILE A 247 -5.96 -6.75 9.71
CA ILE A 247 -4.84 -7.34 8.97
C ILE A 247 -5.37 -8.31 7.94
N THR A 248 -4.87 -8.22 6.72
CA THR A 248 -5.22 -9.12 5.62
C THR A 248 -4.25 -10.31 5.56
N LEU A 249 -4.83 -11.51 5.51
CA LEU A 249 -4.16 -12.80 5.36
C LEU A 249 -4.54 -13.34 3.98
N SER A 250 -3.69 -13.07 2.99
CA SER A 250 -4.06 -13.21 1.58
C SER A 250 -4.11 -14.66 1.10
N ALA A 251 -3.18 -15.51 1.56
CA ALA A 251 -3.14 -16.90 1.11
C ALA A 251 -4.38 -17.69 1.52
N THR A 252 -4.97 -17.36 2.67
CA THR A 252 -6.20 -17.98 3.20
C THR A 252 -7.47 -17.16 2.95
N GLY A 253 -7.33 -15.95 2.39
CA GLY A 253 -8.47 -15.06 2.09
C GLY A 253 -9.19 -14.54 3.32
N GLN A 254 -8.46 -14.18 4.39
CA GLN A 254 -9.04 -13.73 5.66
C GLN A 254 -8.72 -12.27 5.95
N LEU A 255 -9.67 -11.59 6.60
CA LEU A 255 -9.44 -10.34 7.33
C LEU A 255 -9.56 -10.62 8.82
N VAL A 256 -8.50 -10.36 9.57
CA VAL A 256 -8.46 -10.56 11.02
C VAL A 256 -8.36 -9.22 11.74
N ARG A 257 -8.86 -9.17 12.98
CA ARG A 257 -8.69 -8.02 13.86
C ARG A 257 -8.12 -8.45 15.22
N MET A 258 -7.26 -7.60 15.78
CA MET A 258 -6.72 -7.83 17.12
C MET A 258 -6.39 -6.51 17.81
N PRO A 259 -6.31 -6.49 19.16
CA PRO A 259 -5.72 -5.37 19.87
C PRO A 259 -4.28 -5.15 19.44
N TRP A 260 -3.89 -3.89 19.25
CA TRP A 260 -2.52 -3.53 18.90
C TRP A 260 -1.83 -2.84 20.10
N PRO A 261 -0.55 -3.12 20.37
CA PRO A 261 0.12 -2.62 21.60
C PRO A 261 0.23 -1.11 21.70
N ARG A 262 0.25 -0.41 20.57
CA ARG A 262 0.29 1.05 20.47
C ARG A 262 -0.84 1.54 19.57
N PRO A 263 -1.49 2.66 19.87
CA PRO A 263 -2.48 3.23 18.94
C PRO A 263 -1.88 3.45 17.56
N GLY A 264 -2.62 3.14 16.51
CA GLY A 264 -2.24 3.51 15.15
C GLY A 264 -2.26 5.02 14.93
N HIS A 265 -1.52 5.49 13.95
CA HIS A 265 -1.66 6.86 13.49
C HIS A 265 -2.98 7.01 12.74
N ARG A 266 -3.78 8.04 13.08
CA ARG A 266 -5.05 8.33 12.41
C ARG A 266 -4.76 8.95 11.05
N LEU A 267 -5.19 8.28 9.98
CA LEU A 267 -5.02 8.77 8.62
C LEU A 267 -5.91 9.99 8.35
N ASN A 268 -5.44 10.87 7.48
CA ASN A 268 -6.22 11.98 7.00
C ASN A 268 -7.53 11.48 6.33
N PHE A 269 -8.61 12.17 6.59
CA PHE A 269 -9.93 11.91 6.00
C PHE A 269 -10.59 10.57 6.34
N ALA A 270 -9.99 9.69 7.14
CA ALA A 270 -10.52 8.38 7.46
C ALA A 270 -11.88 8.40 8.19
N ASP A 271 -12.26 9.54 8.78
CA ASP A 271 -13.54 9.71 9.51
C ASP A 271 -14.62 10.41 8.66
N ARG A 272 -14.47 10.54 7.34
CA ARG A 272 -15.42 11.22 6.43
C ARG A 272 -16.39 10.29 5.74
#